data_8635249ec9b379dc0d441ff6341bc1f8
#
_entry.id   8635249ec9b379dc0d441ff6341bc1f8
#
_cell.length_a   1.000
_cell.length_b   1.000
_cell.length_c   1.000
_cell.angle_alpha   90.00
_cell.angle_beta   90.00
_cell.angle_gamma   90.00
#
_symmetry.space_group_name_H-M   'P 1'
#
loop_
_entity.id
_entity.type
_entity.pdbx_description
1 polymer ?
#
loop_
_entity_poly.entity_id
_entity_poly.type
_entity_poly.pdbx_seq_one_letter_code
_entity_poly.pdbx_strand_id
1 'polypeptide(L)'
;MGRAATITGRLLATTAGARAAIRLHCFFVRAVSHVALFQMTNGQAEFGTRADAQSLAHERGAIEWLVPSVRDMIFIFLLWSILAGTLSNRPLADPDIGWHIRTGELIVSTHVIPRTDPFSSTMYGQRWFAWEWLYDFALGILYRGGGLNGVVWLCAVIVAATFMLLLSLLMRRGCGLLLAVVLMLLAEAAATLHLFARPHIVSWLFVLLWFAALERWARGQLPRWGLWFFPASTLLWVNLHGGWIFGFALLALYGVAEVIEWIRVKDAFARVRSARRVRGLIWAGLVSAVVTLANPFGWQLHVHIYRYLGDEYLMNRIAEFRSPDFHGWAQRCFAFILLISLISFAANRRRVRLREILVVLLAVYSGVLSSRNVPISSLLLVLIVGPMLWEQIGLLADRPGAWGSMRSWLRRIVEFSGRMEEQEFRLRGHLWPVLAAAVALTICFHGGWIGSRRVIDAHFDAQRVPVAAANFLAAEGGVDPLFSTDSWGGYLIYRLYPARQVVVDDRHDLYGPDRIRELVTVMQGETGWRHTLDGWRVRTAVLPAGATLSNLLRELPLEWRIVYEDKVAVVFERL
;
A
#
# COMPACT_ATOMS: atom_id res chain seq x y z
N MET A 1 -37.27 -29.76 6.75
CA MET A 1 -37.34 -28.44 7.44
C MET A 1 -35.99 -27.83 7.78
N GLY A 2 -34.85 -28.36 7.30
CA GLY A 2 -33.48 -27.88 7.66
C GLY A 2 -32.78 -26.94 6.68
N ARG A 3 -33.35 -26.57 5.54
CA ARG A 3 -32.69 -25.71 4.53
C ARG A 3 -33.10 -24.24 4.53
N ALA A 4 -34.18 -23.87 5.23
CA ALA A 4 -34.67 -22.47 5.27
C ALA A 4 -33.99 -21.60 6.34
N ALA A 5 -33.43 -22.18 7.40
CA ALA A 5 -32.81 -21.47 8.49
C ALA A 5 -31.40 -20.91 8.15
N THR A 6 -30.68 -21.53 7.20
CA THR A 6 -29.30 -21.16 6.84
C THR A 6 -29.24 -19.98 5.86
N ILE A 7 -30.30 -19.75 5.09
CA ILE A 7 -30.38 -18.64 4.13
C ILE A 7 -30.76 -17.32 4.82
N THR A 8 -31.60 -17.37 5.84
CA THR A 8 -32.01 -16.20 6.63
C THR A 8 -30.85 -15.64 7.49
N GLY A 9 -29.95 -16.49 8.02
CA GLY A 9 -28.79 -16.02 8.77
C GLY A 9 -27.76 -15.26 7.92
N ARG A 10 -27.55 -15.68 6.67
CA ARG A 10 -26.62 -14.99 5.74
C ARG A 10 -27.17 -13.66 5.21
N LEU A 11 -28.49 -13.56 5.00
CA LEU A 11 -29.16 -12.31 4.60
C LEU A 11 -29.17 -11.28 5.74
N LEU A 12 -29.26 -11.70 7.00
CA LEU A 12 -29.22 -10.79 8.15
C LEU A 12 -27.82 -10.24 8.43
N ALA A 13 -26.76 -11.01 8.19
CA ALA A 13 -25.38 -10.55 8.33
C ALA A 13 -24.99 -9.52 7.24
N THR A 14 -25.45 -9.73 6.00
CA THR A 14 -25.27 -8.76 4.89
C THR A 14 -26.06 -7.49 5.10
N THR A 15 -27.25 -7.55 5.72
CA THR A 15 -28.06 -6.37 6.02
C THR A 15 -27.52 -5.54 7.20
N ALA A 16 -26.82 -6.15 8.15
CA ALA A 16 -26.18 -5.41 9.25
C ALA A 16 -24.96 -4.62 8.77
N GLY A 17 -24.12 -5.20 7.91
CA GLY A 17 -23.02 -4.49 7.26
C GLY A 17 -23.48 -3.37 6.33
N ALA A 18 -24.52 -3.63 5.53
CA ALA A 18 -25.13 -2.62 4.66
C ALA A 18 -25.78 -1.48 5.47
N ARG A 19 -26.43 -1.77 6.60
CA ARG A 19 -26.99 -0.75 7.49
C ARG A 19 -25.93 0.10 8.19
N ALA A 20 -24.77 -0.50 8.54
CA ALA A 20 -23.63 0.23 9.09
C ALA A 20 -23.01 1.16 8.03
N ALA A 21 -22.82 0.68 6.81
CA ALA A 21 -22.34 1.48 5.68
C ALA A 21 -23.30 2.62 5.30
N ILE A 22 -24.61 2.36 5.31
CA ILE A 22 -25.62 3.39 5.07
C ILE A 22 -25.66 4.43 6.21
N ARG A 23 -25.49 4.00 7.48
CA ARG A 23 -25.42 4.94 8.61
C ARG A 23 -24.14 5.80 8.57
N LEU A 24 -23.00 5.22 8.17
CA LEU A 24 -21.76 5.97 7.94
C LEU A 24 -21.91 6.95 6.76
N HIS A 25 -22.54 6.51 5.67
CA HIS A 25 -22.84 7.36 4.52
C HIS A 25 -23.79 8.51 4.90
N CYS A 26 -24.87 8.24 5.65
CA CYS A 26 -25.77 9.27 6.15
C CYS A 26 -25.10 10.22 7.15
N PHE A 27 -24.17 9.72 7.99
CA PHE A 27 -23.37 10.56 8.89
C PHE A 27 -22.42 11.46 8.10
N PHE A 28 -21.77 10.91 7.08
CA PHE A 28 -20.85 11.64 6.20
C PHE A 28 -21.58 12.72 5.40
N VAL A 29 -22.74 12.38 4.81
CA VAL A 29 -23.59 13.35 4.09
C VAL A 29 -24.11 14.43 5.02
N ARG A 30 -24.54 14.09 6.25
CA ARG A 30 -24.95 15.08 7.25
C ARG A 30 -23.81 15.96 7.72
N ALA A 31 -22.62 15.39 7.96
CA ALA A 31 -21.43 16.17 8.35
C ALA A 31 -21.04 17.18 7.26
N VAL A 32 -21.02 16.74 5.99
CA VAL A 32 -20.75 17.61 4.85
C VAL A 32 -21.85 18.68 4.70
N SER A 33 -23.14 18.31 4.89
CA SER A 33 -24.25 19.25 4.84
C SER A 33 -24.21 20.28 5.99
N HIS A 34 -23.85 19.88 7.21
CA HIS A 34 -23.69 20.80 8.33
C HIS A 34 -22.51 21.76 8.16
N VAL A 35 -21.38 21.30 7.62
CA VAL A 35 -20.24 22.16 7.27
C VAL A 35 -20.65 23.15 6.17
N ALA A 36 -21.41 22.73 5.16
CA ALA A 36 -21.91 23.60 4.11
C ALA A 36 -22.96 24.62 4.63
N LEU A 37 -23.86 24.20 5.55
CA LEU A 37 -24.86 25.11 6.16
C LEU A 37 -24.19 26.13 7.12
N PHE A 38 -23.22 25.71 7.93
CA PHE A 38 -22.48 26.61 8.82
C PHE A 38 -21.71 27.69 8.04
N GLN A 39 -21.28 27.37 6.81
CA GLN A 39 -20.58 28.30 5.94
C GLN A 39 -21.51 29.27 5.19
N MET A 40 -22.80 28.92 4.99
CA MET A 40 -23.77 29.80 4.33
C MET A 40 -24.34 30.89 5.25
N THR A 41 -24.33 30.68 6.57
CA THR A 41 -24.89 31.65 7.54
C THR A 41 -23.94 32.76 7.94
N ASN A 42 -22.63 32.65 7.65
CA ASN A 42 -21.61 33.64 8.04
C ASN A 42 -21.27 34.67 6.94
N GLY A 43 -22.05 34.76 5.88
CA GLY A 43 -21.80 35.64 4.72
C GLY A 43 -22.33 37.08 4.82
N GLN A 44 -23.04 37.44 5.90
CA GLN A 44 -23.55 38.80 6.08
C GLN A 44 -23.30 39.29 7.50
N ALA A 45 -22.20 40.03 7.71
CA ALA A 45 -22.01 40.84 8.90
C ALA A 45 -21.39 42.18 8.47
N GLU A 46 -22.08 43.24 8.90
CA GLU A 46 -21.77 44.65 8.63
C GLU A 46 -20.47 45.14 9.27
N PHE A 47 -19.95 46.23 8.73
CA PHE A 47 -18.65 46.86 9.06
C PHE A 47 -18.58 47.36 10.50
N GLY A 48 -17.69 46.74 11.31
CA GLY A 48 -17.23 47.20 12.60
C GLY A 48 -15.86 47.90 12.51
N THR A 49 -15.42 48.53 13.59
CA THR A 49 -14.21 49.36 13.71
C THR A 49 -12.91 48.57 13.41
N ARG A 50 -11.79 49.28 13.17
CA ARG A 50 -10.47 48.68 12.83
C ARG A 50 -9.95 47.65 13.88
N ALA A 51 -10.31 47.84 15.15
CA ALA A 51 -9.97 46.90 16.23
C ALA A 51 -10.79 45.60 16.14
N ASP A 52 -12.07 45.73 15.77
CA ASP A 52 -12.96 44.57 15.58
C ASP A 52 -12.53 43.77 14.32
N ALA A 53 -12.06 44.44 13.27
CA ALA A 53 -11.53 43.77 12.08
C ALA A 53 -10.23 42.99 12.35
N GLN A 54 -9.36 43.46 13.26
CA GLN A 54 -8.16 42.71 13.68
C GLN A 54 -8.47 41.53 14.60
N SER A 55 -9.43 41.65 15.52
CA SER A 55 -9.87 40.55 16.35
C SER A 55 -10.60 39.48 15.53
N LEU A 56 -11.49 39.88 14.63
CA LEU A 56 -12.17 39.00 13.67
C LEU A 56 -11.19 38.33 12.68
N ALA A 57 -10.10 39.00 12.29
CA ALA A 57 -9.06 38.40 11.47
C ALA A 57 -8.24 37.36 12.25
N HIS A 58 -8.02 37.61 13.55
CA HIS A 58 -7.33 36.66 14.44
C HIS A 58 -8.22 35.45 14.77
N GLU A 59 -9.50 35.65 15.06
CA GLU A 59 -10.47 34.57 15.27
C GLU A 59 -10.72 33.75 14.00
N ARG A 60 -10.82 34.40 12.83
CA ARG A 60 -10.90 33.69 11.54
C ARG A 60 -9.65 32.83 11.29
N GLY A 61 -8.45 33.31 11.62
CA GLY A 61 -7.21 32.52 11.53
C GLY A 61 -7.25 31.27 12.43
N ALA A 62 -7.80 31.34 13.65
CA ALA A 62 -7.94 30.21 14.55
C ALA A 62 -8.96 29.18 14.05
N ILE A 63 -10.11 29.62 13.51
CA ILE A 63 -11.15 28.76 12.94
C ILE A 63 -10.61 27.97 11.75
N GLU A 64 -9.79 28.57 10.88
CA GLU A 64 -9.18 27.90 9.72
C GLU A 64 -8.30 26.70 10.11
N TRP A 65 -7.75 26.69 11.33
CA TRP A 65 -6.99 25.55 11.87
C TRP A 65 -7.85 24.47 12.49
N LEU A 66 -9.05 24.81 12.98
CA LEU A 66 -9.94 23.89 13.69
C LEU A 66 -10.93 23.17 12.77
N VAL A 67 -11.24 23.73 11.60
CA VAL A 67 -12.17 23.10 10.65
C VAL A 67 -11.41 22.06 9.82
N PRO A 68 -11.85 20.77 9.83
CA PRO A 68 -11.21 19.75 9.01
C PRO A 68 -11.42 20.02 7.52
N SER A 69 -10.37 19.85 6.74
CA SER A 69 -10.43 19.90 5.29
C SER A 69 -10.96 18.58 4.70
N VAL A 70 -11.33 18.56 3.41
CA VAL A 70 -11.71 17.32 2.71
C VAL A 70 -10.56 16.30 2.75
N ARG A 71 -9.32 16.77 2.66
CA ARG A 71 -8.12 15.91 2.79
C ARG A 71 -8.05 15.25 4.16
N ASP A 72 -8.33 16.00 5.23
CA ASP A 72 -8.35 15.46 6.59
C ASP A 72 -9.46 14.42 6.76
N MET A 73 -10.64 14.69 6.21
CA MET A 73 -11.77 13.75 6.23
C MET A 73 -11.47 12.47 5.45
N ILE A 74 -10.78 12.55 4.30
CA ILE A 74 -10.34 11.39 3.54
C ILE A 74 -9.34 10.56 4.35
N PHE A 75 -8.36 11.21 5.01
CA PHE A 75 -7.43 10.51 5.89
C PHE A 75 -8.16 9.74 6.99
N ILE A 76 -9.06 10.40 7.71
CA ILE A 76 -9.85 9.81 8.80
C ILE A 76 -10.72 8.66 8.27
N PHE A 77 -11.38 8.87 7.14
CA PHE A 77 -12.22 7.86 6.52
C PHE A 77 -11.43 6.60 6.15
N LEU A 78 -10.28 6.74 5.48
CA LEU A 78 -9.43 5.62 5.10
C LEU A 78 -8.82 4.93 6.31
N LEU A 79 -8.34 5.70 7.30
CA LEU A 79 -7.84 5.16 8.56
C LEU A 79 -8.86 4.21 9.21
N TRP A 80 -10.10 4.67 9.39
CA TRP A 80 -11.14 3.88 10.02
C TRP A 80 -11.70 2.77 9.11
N SER A 81 -11.72 2.95 7.80
CA SER A 81 -12.10 1.89 6.86
C SER A 81 -11.15 0.69 6.92
N ILE A 82 -9.85 0.94 7.12
CA ILE A 82 -8.83 -0.10 7.24
C ILE A 82 -8.80 -0.70 8.65
N LEU A 83 -9.02 0.09 9.71
CA LEU A 83 -8.98 -0.41 11.09
C LEU A 83 -10.23 -1.19 11.50
N ALA A 84 -11.41 -0.73 11.11
CA ALA A 84 -12.68 -1.23 11.63
C ALA A 84 -13.80 -1.29 10.58
N GLY A 85 -13.55 -0.88 9.34
CA GLY A 85 -14.56 -0.79 8.28
C GLY A 85 -14.44 -1.89 7.21
N THR A 86 -14.81 -1.54 6.00
CA THR A 86 -14.91 -2.46 4.85
C THR A 86 -13.58 -3.03 4.38
N LEU A 87 -12.46 -2.39 4.71
CA LEU A 87 -11.11 -2.82 4.34
C LEU A 87 -10.35 -3.52 5.48
N SER A 88 -10.98 -3.74 6.64
CA SER A 88 -10.29 -4.27 7.84
C SER A 88 -9.73 -5.68 7.67
N ASN A 89 -10.26 -6.47 6.75
CA ASN A 89 -9.76 -7.81 6.44
C ASN A 89 -8.58 -7.83 5.45
N ARG A 90 -8.16 -6.67 4.90
CA ARG A 90 -7.11 -6.60 3.88
C ARG A 90 -5.70 -6.61 4.46
N PRO A 91 -5.36 -5.83 5.50
CA PRO A 91 -3.98 -5.73 5.97
C PRO A 91 -3.32 -7.05 6.37
N LEU A 92 -4.11 -7.99 6.93
CA LEU A 92 -3.64 -9.30 7.35
C LEU A 92 -4.08 -10.44 6.41
N ALA A 93 -4.51 -10.12 5.18
CA ALA A 93 -4.89 -11.13 4.19
C ALA A 93 -3.69 -11.87 3.60
N ASP A 94 -2.49 -11.32 3.78
CA ASP A 94 -1.22 -11.92 3.38
C ASP A 94 -0.52 -12.48 4.63
N PRO A 95 -0.27 -13.80 4.70
CA PRO A 95 0.36 -14.45 5.85
C PRO A 95 1.81 -14.05 6.11
N ASP A 96 2.51 -13.50 5.12
CA ASP A 96 3.92 -13.10 5.19
C ASP A 96 4.18 -12.05 6.26
N ILE A 97 3.18 -11.23 6.56
CA ILE A 97 3.27 -10.29 7.69
C ILE A 97 3.71 -10.99 8.99
N GLY A 98 3.46 -12.28 9.10
CA GLY A 98 3.80 -13.06 10.28
C GLY A 98 5.31 -13.13 10.55
N TRP A 99 6.14 -13.43 9.54
CA TRP A 99 7.58 -13.45 9.73
C TRP A 99 8.16 -12.03 9.89
N HIS A 100 7.56 -10.99 9.28
CA HIS A 100 7.94 -9.60 9.53
C HIS A 100 7.73 -9.22 11.01
N ILE A 101 6.59 -9.60 11.61
CA ILE A 101 6.32 -9.37 13.03
C ILE A 101 7.39 -10.07 13.89
N ARG A 102 7.69 -11.35 13.64
CA ARG A 102 8.68 -12.11 14.41
C ARG A 102 10.09 -11.57 14.25
N THR A 103 10.48 -11.15 13.04
CA THR A 103 11.74 -10.44 12.80
C THR A 103 11.82 -9.16 13.63
N GLY A 104 10.73 -8.36 13.63
CA GLY A 104 10.65 -7.15 14.44
C GLY A 104 10.79 -7.43 15.94
N GLU A 105 10.11 -8.44 16.47
CA GLU A 105 10.23 -8.85 17.86
C GLU A 105 11.65 -9.30 18.22
N LEU A 106 12.33 -10.05 17.33
CA LEU A 106 13.74 -10.42 17.50
C LEU A 106 14.63 -9.17 17.56
N ILE A 107 14.49 -8.24 16.63
CA ILE A 107 15.30 -7.01 16.61
C ILE A 107 15.07 -6.20 17.89
N VAL A 108 13.81 -6.04 18.33
CA VAL A 108 13.46 -5.28 19.55
C VAL A 108 13.99 -5.98 20.82
N SER A 109 14.02 -7.32 20.86
CA SER A 109 14.48 -8.06 22.05
C SER A 109 15.99 -8.20 22.13
N THR A 110 16.66 -8.42 20.99
CA THR A 110 18.09 -8.70 20.93
C THR A 110 18.94 -7.46 20.62
N HIS A 111 18.32 -6.38 20.11
CA HIS A 111 18.99 -5.20 19.55
C HIS A 111 19.95 -5.53 18.39
N VAL A 112 19.73 -6.67 17.72
CA VAL A 112 20.56 -7.14 16.60
C VAL A 112 19.69 -7.38 15.38
N ILE A 113 20.14 -6.89 14.22
CA ILE A 113 19.50 -7.17 12.93
C ILE A 113 19.96 -8.56 12.48
N PRO A 114 19.02 -9.51 12.24
CA PRO A 114 19.38 -10.86 11.82
C PRO A 114 20.13 -10.85 10.49
N ARG A 115 21.21 -11.64 10.42
CA ARG A 115 22.02 -11.85 9.20
C ARG A 115 21.96 -13.29 8.72
N THR A 116 21.32 -14.14 9.48
CA THR A 116 21.09 -15.56 9.20
C THR A 116 19.65 -15.90 9.51
N ASP A 117 19.13 -16.90 8.84
CA ASP A 117 17.75 -17.35 9.04
C ASP A 117 17.56 -18.07 10.38
N PRO A 118 16.64 -17.61 11.25
CA PRO A 118 16.30 -18.27 12.49
C PRO A 118 15.03 -19.12 12.40
N PHE A 119 14.23 -19.00 11.33
CA PHE A 119 12.84 -19.45 11.30
C PHE A 119 12.63 -20.79 10.61
N SER A 120 13.46 -21.13 9.63
CA SER A 120 13.26 -22.36 8.86
C SER A 120 14.31 -23.42 9.20
N SER A 121 13.93 -24.69 9.11
CA SER A 121 14.82 -25.81 9.37
C SER A 121 15.78 -26.07 8.19
N THR A 122 15.35 -25.80 6.97
CA THR A 122 16.15 -26.05 5.75
C THR A 122 17.19 -24.97 5.48
N MET A 123 16.98 -23.75 5.97
CA MET A 123 17.89 -22.62 5.81
C MET A 123 18.43 -22.10 7.15
N TYR A 124 18.21 -22.83 8.25
CA TYR A 124 18.65 -22.40 9.58
C TYR A 124 20.13 -22.04 9.62
N GLY A 125 20.44 -20.85 10.13
CA GLY A 125 21.80 -20.33 10.19
C GLY A 125 22.41 -19.91 8.85
N GLN A 126 21.76 -20.17 7.72
CA GLN A 126 22.20 -19.69 6.41
C GLN A 126 22.03 -18.19 6.31
N ARG A 127 22.84 -17.59 5.44
CA ARG A 127 22.85 -16.15 5.24
C ARG A 127 21.49 -15.66 4.73
N TRP A 128 20.93 -14.67 5.43
CA TRP A 128 19.68 -14.01 5.09
C TRP A 128 19.84 -12.49 5.07
N PHE A 129 19.17 -11.83 4.13
CA PHE A 129 19.14 -10.38 3.99
C PHE A 129 17.82 -9.84 4.54
N ALA A 130 17.74 -9.51 5.83
CA ALA A 130 16.59 -8.82 6.41
C ALA A 130 16.62 -7.33 5.98
N TRP A 131 16.42 -7.06 4.69
CA TRP A 131 16.60 -5.73 4.09
C TRP A 131 15.53 -4.71 4.49
N GLU A 132 14.38 -5.19 4.95
CA GLU A 132 13.23 -4.39 5.40
C GLU A 132 13.24 -4.20 6.94
N TRP A 133 14.41 -4.40 7.56
CA TRP A 133 14.60 -4.46 9.00
C TRP A 133 14.03 -3.26 9.76
N LEU A 134 14.04 -2.05 9.17
CA LEU A 134 13.54 -0.84 9.83
C LEU A 134 12.01 -0.84 9.88
N TYR A 135 11.36 -1.40 8.87
CA TYR A 135 9.91 -1.63 8.90
C TYR A 135 9.55 -2.71 9.92
N ASP A 136 10.28 -3.83 9.93
CA ASP A 136 10.10 -4.91 10.87
C ASP A 136 10.28 -4.44 12.31
N PHE A 137 11.31 -3.62 12.57
CA PHE A 137 11.54 -3.01 13.88
C PHE A 137 10.33 -2.16 14.33
N ALA A 138 9.76 -1.33 13.45
CA ALA A 138 8.57 -0.55 13.75
C ALA A 138 7.36 -1.46 14.03
N LEU A 139 7.19 -2.53 13.25
CA LEU A 139 6.16 -3.55 13.50
C LEU A 139 6.34 -4.22 14.87
N GLY A 140 7.57 -4.62 15.21
CA GLY A 140 7.85 -5.27 16.49
C GLY A 140 7.49 -4.40 17.70
N ILE A 141 7.77 -3.09 17.64
CA ILE A 141 7.36 -2.12 18.68
C ILE A 141 5.84 -2.05 18.78
N LEU A 142 5.16 -1.85 17.65
CA LEU A 142 3.70 -1.67 17.62
C LEU A 142 2.97 -2.96 17.98
N TYR A 143 3.51 -4.11 17.60
CA TYR A 143 2.96 -5.42 17.97
C TYR A 143 3.07 -5.66 19.48
N ARG A 144 4.19 -5.30 20.12
CA ARG A 144 4.34 -5.41 21.59
C ARG A 144 3.35 -4.54 22.34
N GLY A 145 3.01 -3.35 21.84
CA GLY A 145 2.08 -2.44 22.47
C GLY A 145 0.61 -2.76 22.21
N GLY A 146 0.26 -3.12 20.98
CA GLY A 146 -1.12 -3.23 20.50
C GLY A 146 -1.48 -4.54 19.81
N GLY A 147 -0.58 -5.53 19.81
CA GLY A 147 -0.79 -6.78 19.06
C GLY A 147 -0.99 -6.53 17.56
N LEU A 148 -1.82 -7.35 16.93
CA LEU A 148 -2.17 -7.20 15.52
C LEU A 148 -2.87 -5.86 15.21
N ASN A 149 -3.58 -5.27 16.18
CA ASN A 149 -4.21 -3.96 16.02
C ASN A 149 -3.15 -2.87 15.76
N GLY A 150 -2.01 -2.92 16.46
CA GLY A 150 -0.89 -2.00 16.25
C GLY A 150 -0.24 -2.16 14.87
N VAL A 151 -0.13 -3.39 14.38
CA VAL A 151 0.37 -3.70 13.03
C VAL A 151 -0.55 -3.10 11.95
N VAL A 152 -1.85 -3.33 12.08
CA VAL A 152 -2.85 -2.79 11.13
C VAL A 152 -2.93 -1.27 11.21
N TRP A 153 -2.72 -0.68 12.40
CA TRP A 153 -2.66 0.77 12.55
C TRP A 153 -1.54 1.40 11.72
N LEU A 154 -0.33 0.83 11.72
CA LEU A 154 0.78 1.34 10.91
C LEU A 154 0.43 1.33 9.41
N CYS A 155 -0.12 0.20 8.94
CA CYS A 155 -0.61 0.08 7.57
C CYS A 155 -1.65 1.16 7.25
N ALA A 156 -2.66 1.32 8.09
CA ALA A 156 -3.76 2.27 7.90
C ALA A 156 -3.26 3.72 7.84
N VAL A 157 -2.33 4.12 8.71
CA VAL A 157 -1.74 5.46 8.71
C VAL A 157 -0.94 5.73 7.43
N ILE A 158 -0.09 4.79 7.00
CA ILE A 158 0.72 4.95 5.79
C ILE A 158 -0.18 5.06 4.55
N VAL A 159 -1.18 4.19 4.42
CA VAL A 159 -2.11 4.18 3.29
C VAL A 159 -2.97 5.46 3.29
N ALA A 160 -3.55 5.84 4.43
CA ALA A 160 -4.35 7.07 4.53
C ALA A 160 -3.51 8.32 4.19
N ALA A 161 -2.26 8.40 4.67
CA ALA A 161 -1.34 9.49 4.34
C ALA A 161 -0.99 9.52 2.84
N THR A 162 -0.81 8.35 2.22
CA THR A 162 -0.53 8.23 0.78
C THR A 162 -1.67 8.82 -0.05
N PHE A 163 -2.92 8.43 0.23
CA PHE A 163 -4.07 8.89 -0.55
C PHE A 163 -4.47 10.34 -0.23
N MET A 164 -4.27 10.80 1.01
CA MET A 164 -4.38 12.23 1.35
C MET A 164 -3.35 13.08 0.57
N LEU A 165 -2.10 12.58 0.46
CA LEU A 165 -1.07 13.23 -0.34
C LEU A 165 -1.42 13.20 -1.83
N LEU A 166 -1.91 12.06 -2.36
CA LEU A 166 -2.36 11.95 -3.74
C LEU A 166 -3.41 13.00 -4.08
N LEU A 167 -4.46 13.13 -3.25
CA LEU A 167 -5.51 14.14 -3.41
C LEU A 167 -4.92 15.56 -3.42
N SER A 168 -4.02 15.85 -2.47
CA SER A 168 -3.33 17.15 -2.39
C SER A 168 -2.51 17.45 -3.66
N LEU A 169 -1.84 16.46 -4.22
CA LEU A 169 -1.03 16.61 -5.44
C LEU A 169 -1.91 16.78 -6.68
N LEU A 170 -3.02 16.05 -6.80
CA LEU A 170 -4.00 16.21 -7.89
C LEU A 170 -4.53 17.64 -7.94
N MET A 171 -4.98 18.18 -6.80
CA MET A 171 -5.49 19.55 -6.70
C MET A 171 -4.40 20.57 -7.04
N ARG A 172 -3.19 20.45 -6.47
CA ARG A 172 -2.05 21.36 -6.76
C ARG A 172 -1.58 21.31 -8.21
N ARG A 173 -1.93 20.28 -8.96
CA ARG A 173 -1.68 20.16 -10.39
C ARG A 173 -2.82 20.71 -11.24
N GLY A 174 -3.88 21.22 -10.63
CA GLY A 174 -5.05 21.83 -11.30
C GLY A 174 -6.13 20.84 -11.68
N CYS A 175 -6.24 19.71 -10.96
CA CYS A 175 -7.41 18.84 -11.05
C CYS A 175 -8.45 19.33 -10.04
N GLY A 176 -9.67 19.66 -10.50
CA GLY A 176 -10.72 20.12 -9.61
C GLY A 176 -11.09 19.08 -8.55
N LEU A 177 -11.45 19.55 -7.34
CA LEU A 177 -11.60 18.71 -6.13
C LEU A 177 -12.49 17.48 -6.36
N LEU A 178 -13.65 17.64 -7.01
CA LEU A 178 -14.58 16.52 -7.21
C LEU A 178 -13.97 15.40 -8.08
N LEU A 179 -13.33 15.77 -9.19
CA LEU A 179 -12.65 14.80 -10.06
C LEU A 179 -11.43 14.20 -9.34
N ALA A 180 -10.69 15.02 -8.58
CA ALA A 180 -9.54 14.56 -7.81
C ALA A 180 -9.92 13.50 -6.77
N VAL A 181 -11.06 13.67 -6.07
CA VAL A 181 -11.60 12.65 -5.14
C VAL A 181 -11.98 11.37 -5.88
N VAL A 182 -12.68 11.47 -7.03
CA VAL A 182 -13.06 10.29 -7.83
C VAL A 182 -11.83 9.52 -8.32
N LEU A 183 -10.82 10.21 -8.85
CA LEU A 183 -9.60 9.58 -9.34
C LEU A 183 -8.77 8.99 -8.19
N MET A 184 -8.74 9.64 -7.04
CA MET A 184 -8.09 9.14 -5.83
C MET A 184 -8.75 7.85 -5.35
N LEU A 185 -10.09 7.79 -5.27
CA LEU A 185 -10.83 6.59 -4.89
C LEU A 185 -10.66 5.46 -5.91
N LEU A 186 -10.59 5.79 -7.20
CA LEU A 186 -10.32 4.80 -8.24
C LEU A 186 -8.90 4.21 -8.12
N ALA A 187 -7.90 5.05 -7.83
CA ALA A 187 -6.53 4.60 -7.59
C ALA A 187 -6.43 3.78 -6.30
N GLU A 188 -7.17 4.15 -5.25
CA GLU A 188 -7.26 3.37 -4.00
C GLU A 188 -7.89 2.00 -4.27
N ALA A 189 -9.01 1.94 -5.00
CA ALA A 189 -9.66 0.69 -5.37
C ALA A 189 -8.71 -0.24 -6.17
N ALA A 190 -7.91 0.30 -7.09
CA ALA A 190 -6.87 -0.47 -7.78
C ALA A 190 -5.75 -0.92 -6.84
N ALA A 191 -5.37 -0.10 -5.86
CA ALA A 191 -4.34 -0.41 -4.88
C ALA A 191 -4.77 -1.46 -3.84
N THR A 192 -6.08 -1.73 -3.67
CA THR A 192 -6.56 -2.80 -2.77
C THR A 192 -6.03 -4.19 -3.15
N LEU A 193 -5.52 -4.37 -4.37
CA LEU A 193 -4.83 -5.59 -4.79
C LEU A 193 -3.67 -5.96 -3.86
N HIS A 194 -2.94 -4.96 -3.37
CA HIS A 194 -1.78 -5.10 -2.50
C HIS A 194 -1.90 -4.27 -1.21
N LEU A 195 -3.13 -4.11 -0.68
CA LEU A 195 -3.35 -3.43 0.59
C LEU A 195 -3.07 -4.42 1.74
N PHE A 196 -1.79 -4.73 1.94
CA PHE A 196 -1.29 -5.60 3.01
C PHE A 196 -0.40 -4.81 3.97
N ALA A 197 -0.32 -5.23 5.23
CA ALA A 197 0.53 -4.58 6.25
C ALA A 197 2.04 -4.92 6.05
N ARG A 198 2.47 -5.01 4.79
CA ARG A 198 3.84 -5.33 4.36
C ARG A 198 4.63 -4.06 4.00
N PRO A 199 5.97 -4.10 3.99
CA PRO A 199 6.82 -2.92 3.75
C PRO A 199 6.58 -2.17 2.44
N HIS A 200 6.07 -2.83 1.40
CA HIS A 200 5.86 -2.23 0.07
C HIS A 200 4.92 -1.01 0.06
N ILE A 201 3.98 -0.90 1.02
CA ILE A 201 3.07 0.26 1.12
C ILE A 201 3.83 1.57 1.39
N VAL A 202 4.99 1.50 2.04
CA VAL A 202 5.86 2.65 2.28
C VAL A 202 6.33 3.23 0.95
N SER A 203 6.59 2.39 -0.05
CA SER A 203 7.02 2.84 -1.37
C SER A 203 5.96 3.63 -2.12
N TRP A 204 4.67 3.40 -1.87
CA TRP A 204 3.59 4.22 -2.45
C TRP A 204 3.72 5.68 -2.00
N LEU A 205 3.95 5.89 -0.71
CA LEU A 205 4.15 7.23 -0.15
C LEU A 205 5.43 7.88 -0.69
N PHE A 206 6.55 7.16 -0.68
CA PHE A 206 7.83 7.70 -1.14
C PHE A 206 7.83 8.05 -2.64
N VAL A 207 7.18 7.25 -3.49
CA VAL A 207 7.02 7.55 -4.92
C VAL A 207 6.27 8.86 -5.13
N LEU A 208 5.20 9.12 -4.38
CA LEU A 208 4.47 10.39 -4.45
C LEU A 208 5.31 11.57 -3.96
N LEU A 209 6.07 11.40 -2.88
CA LEU A 209 6.98 12.43 -2.34
C LEU A 209 8.10 12.76 -3.34
N TRP A 210 8.71 11.74 -3.96
CA TRP A 210 9.73 11.93 -4.99
C TRP A 210 9.16 12.59 -6.24
N PHE A 211 8.01 12.14 -6.71
CA PHE A 211 7.32 12.78 -7.83
C PHE A 211 7.05 14.27 -7.54
N ALA A 212 6.56 14.59 -6.35
CA ALA A 212 6.29 15.98 -5.95
C ALA A 212 7.57 16.82 -5.89
N ALA A 213 8.66 16.28 -5.36
CA ALA A 213 9.95 16.97 -5.29
C ALA A 213 10.56 17.18 -6.69
N LEU A 214 10.51 16.16 -7.56
CA LEU A 214 10.98 16.24 -8.95
C LEU A 214 10.18 17.26 -9.76
N GLU A 215 8.84 17.29 -9.63
CA GLU A 215 8.01 18.31 -10.28
C GLU A 215 8.32 19.72 -9.80
N ARG A 216 8.55 19.92 -8.49
CA ARG A 216 8.95 21.23 -7.96
C ARG A 216 10.32 21.65 -8.45
N TRP A 217 11.27 20.72 -8.55
CA TRP A 217 12.58 20.97 -9.11
C TRP A 217 12.51 21.36 -10.59
N ALA A 218 11.80 20.60 -11.39
CA ALA A 218 11.60 20.86 -12.82
C ALA A 218 10.91 22.21 -13.11
N ARG A 219 10.05 22.68 -12.17
CA ARG A 219 9.41 24.00 -12.23
C ARG A 219 10.27 25.13 -11.64
N GLY A 220 11.43 24.82 -11.07
CA GLY A 220 12.30 25.80 -10.39
C GLY A 220 11.75 26.29 -9.04
N GLN A 221 10.83 25.55 -8.43
CA GLN A 221 10.17 25.86 -7.15
C GLN A 221 10.85 25.19 -5.95
N LEU A 222 11.81 24.28 -6.18
CA LEU A 222 12.59 23.65 -5.13
C LEU A 222 13.96 24.37 -5.03
N PRO A 223 14.33 24.93 -3.87
CA PRO A 223 15.65 25.51 -3.67
C PRO A 223 16.75 24.43 -3.70
N ARG A 224 18.02 24.84 -3.92
CA ARG A 224 19.13 23.88 -4.01
C ARG A 224 19.30 23.00 -2.78
N TRP A 225 19.11 23.56 -1.59
CA TRP A 225 19.17 22.77 -0.36
C TRP A 225 18.04 21.70 -0.29
N GLY A 226 16.92 21.93 -0.97
CA GLY A 226 15.82 20.95 -1.08
C GLY A 226 16.22 19.68 -1.83
N LEU A 227 17.33 19.67 -2.59
CA LEU A 227 17.86 18.45 -3.20
C LEU A 227 18.34 17.41 -2.17
N TRP A 228 18.68 17.83 -0.93
CA TRP A 228 19.00 16.93 0.16
C TRP A 228 17.84 16.02 0.56
N PHE A 229 16.62 16.37 0.16
CA PHE A 229 15.45 15.49 0.32
C PHE A 229 15.70 14.11 -0.31
N PHE A 230 16.31 14.02 -1.50
CA PHE A 230 16.53 12.76 -2.19
C PHE A 230 17.47 11.81 -1.42
N PRO A 231 18.71 12.19 -1.07
CA PRO A 231 19.57 11.31 -0.28
C PRO A 231 19.02 11.03 1.12
N ALA A 232 18.42 12.00 1.81
CA ALA A 232 17.84 11.79 3.13
C ALA A 232 16.66 10.78 3.10
N SER A 233 15.76 10.92 2.12
CA SER A 233 14.68 9.95 1.94
C SER A 233 15.18 8.59 1.46
N THR A 234 16.25 8.53 0.64
CA THR A 234 16.89 7.28 0.23
C THR A 234 17.43 6.51 1.43
N LEU A 235 18.05 7.20 2.40
CA LEU A 235 18.55 6.56 3.62
C LEU A 235 17.46 5.82 4.39
N LEU A 236 16.27 6.42 4.49
CA LEU A 236 15.12 5.77 5.10
C LEU A 236 14.58 4.64 4.23
N TRP A 237 14.39 4.91 2.95
CA TRP A 237 13.70 4.01 2.03
C TRP A 237 14.48 2.71 1.78
N VAL A 238 15.81 2.76 1.63
CA VAL A 238 16.65 1.57 1.44
C VAL A 238 16.62 0.59 2.62
N ASN A 239 16.31 1.09 3.82
CA ASN A 239 16.18 0.31 5.05
C ASN A 239 14.72 -0.10 5.36
N LEU A 240 13.74 0.46 4.65
CA LEU A 240 12.32 0.18 4.82
C LEU A 240 11.78 -0.80 3.78
N HIS A 241 12.18 -0.68 2.49
CA HIS A 241 11.69 -1.53 1.41
C HIS A 241 12.52 -1.38 0.12
N GLY A 242 12.65 -2.46 -0.65
CA GLY A 242 13.37 -2.49 -1.93
C GLY A 242 12.81 -1.59 -3.04
N GLY A 243 11.63 -1.02 -2.87
CA GLY A 243 10.97 -0.13 -3.85
C GLY A 243 11.67 1.21 -4.11
N TRP A 244 12.77 1.54 -3.40
CA TRP A 244 13.60 2.71 -3.68
C TRP A 244 14.11 2.76 -5.13
N ILE A 245 14.23 1.63 -5.80
CA ILE A 245 14.57 1.51 -7.22
C ILE A 245 13.60 2.31 -8.09
N PHE A 246 12.31 2.36 -7.74
CA PHE A 246 11.30 3.14 -8.45
C PHE A 246 11.57 4.65 -8.35
N GLY A 247 12.09 5.12 -7.21
CA GLY A 247 12.53 6.51 -7.04
C GLY A 247 13.66 6.86 -8.01
N PHE A 248 14.66 5.99 -8.15
CA PHE A 248 15.75 6.18 -9.12
C PHE A 248 15.26 6.14 -10.56
N ALA A 249 14.30 5.27 -10.90
CA ALA A 249 13.68 5.27 -12.21
C ALA A 249 13.01 6.62 -12.52
N LEU A 250 12.22 7.17 -11.59
CA LEU A 250 11.62 8.51 -11.74
C LEU A 250 12.68 9.59 -11.92
N LEU A 251 13.73 9.60 -11.08
CA LEU A 251 14.81 10.56 -11.17
C LEU A 251 15.53 10.51 -12.51
N ALA A 252 15.79 9.29 -13.02
CA ALA A 252 16.40 9.08 -14.33
C ALA A 252 15.51 9.63 -15.47
N LEU A 253 14.19 9.38 -15.44
CA LEU A 253 13.26 9.90 -16.45
C LEU A 253 13.20 11.44 -16.45
N TYR A 254 13.18 12.05 -15.26
CA TYR A 254 13.27 13.51 -15.16
C TYR A 254 14.63 14.03 -15.65
N GLY A 255 15.73 13.32 -15.36
CA GLY A 255 17.06 13.62 -15.86
C GLY A 255 17.12 13.61 -17.39
N VAL A 256 16.60 12.54 -18.01
CA VAL A 256 16.51 12.41 -19.48
C VAL A 256 15.68 13.54 -20.09
N ALA A 257 14.51 13.85 -19.51
CA ALA A 257 13.66 14.95 -19.98
C ALA A 257 14.39 16.31 -19.92
N GLU A 258 15.08 16.60 -18.81
CA GLU A 258 15.83 17.86 -18.63
C GLU A 258 17.07 17.94 -19.55
N VAL A 259 17.75 16.82 -19.81
CA VAL A 259 18.88 16.77 -20.78
C VAL A 259 18.39 17.07 -22.18
N ILE A 260 17.28 16.43 -22.61
CA ILE A 260 16.69 16.68 -23.93
C ILE A 260 16.25 18.15 -24.07
N GLU A 261 15.64 18.71 -23.00
CA GLU A 261 15.27 20.12 -22.99
C GLU A 261 16.50 21.03 -23.07
N TRP A 262 17.56 20.74 -22.32
CA TRP A 262 18.84 21.47 -22.38
C TRP A 262 19.46 21.49 -23.78
N ILE A 263 19.40 20.35 -24.49
CA ILE A 263 19.93 20.28 -25.87
C ILE A 263 19.06 21.08 -26.84
N ARG A 264 17.73 21.09 -26.68
CA ARG A 264 16.78 21.74 -27.59
C ARG A 264 16.66 23.23 -27.42
N VAL A 265 16.98 23.74 -26.22
CA VAL A 265 16.82 25.15 -25.90
C VAL A 265 17.90 25.98 -26.60
N LYS A 266 17.46 26.97 -27.43
CA LYS A 266 18.35 27.87 -28.15
C LYS A 266 18.69 29.12 -27.33
N ASP A 267 17.78 29.59 -26.46
CA ASP A 267 18.00 30.76 -25.60
C ASP A 267 19.08 30.48 -24.54
N ALA A 268 20.08 31.37 -24.47
CA ALA A 268 21.25 31.21 -23.60
C ALA A 268 20.89 31.15 -22.11
N PHE A 269 19.96 32.02 -21.65
CA PHE A 269 19.54 32.03 -20.23
C PHE A 269 18.72 30.80 -19.86
N ALA A 270 17.81 30.36 -20.74
CA ALA A 270 17.05 29.13 -20.53
C ALA A 270 17.97 27.91 -20.55
N ARG A 271 19.00 27.89 -21.40
CA ARG A 271 20.01 26.82 -21.46
C ARG A 271 20.82 26.71 -20.16
N VAL A 272 21.23 27.82 -19.58
CA VAL A 272 21.93 27.87 -18.27
C VAL A 272 21.01 27.36 -17.15
N ARG A 273 19.72 27.72 -17.16
CA ARG A 273 18.74 27.21 -16.18
C ARG A 273 18.57 25.72 -16.30
N SER A 274 18.41 25.18 -17.53
CA SER A 274 18.26 23.74 -17.77
C SER A 274 19.53 22.99 -17.38
N ALA A 275 20.72 23.46 -17.73
CA ALA A 275 22.00 22.90 -17.30
C ALA A 275 22.14 22.83 -15.76
N ARG A 276 21.61 23.84 -15.05
CA ARG A 276 21.59 23.85 -13.58
C ARG A 276 20.65 22.75 -13.05
N ARG A 277 19.47 22.56 -13.66
CA ARG A 277 18.54 21.50 -13.28
C ARG A 277 19.15 20.12 -13.52
N VAL A 278 19.75 19.88 -14.68
CA VAL A 278 20.48 18.63 -15.00
C VAL A 278 21.55 18.32 -13.96
N ARG A 279 22.43 19.30 -13.67
CA ARG A 279 23.49 19.12 -12.65
C ARG A 279 22.93 18.80 -11.27
N GLY A 280 21.82 19.44 -10.89
CA GLY A 280 21.14 19.16 -9.62
C GLY A 280 20.61 17.71 -9.53
N LEU A 281 19.99 17.20 -10.61
CA LEU A 281 19.50 15.81 -10.66
C LEU A 281 20.65 14.81 -10.67
N ILE A 282 21.73 15.07 -11.41
CA ILE A 282 22.94 14.22 -11.39
C ILE A 282 23.51 14.16 -9.97
N TRP A 283 23.69 15.32 -9.31
CA TRP A 283 24.16 15.37 -7.93
C TRP A 283 23.25 14.58 -6.98
N ALA A 284 21.94 14.83 -7.04
CA ALA A 284 20.96 14.12 -6.21
C ALA A 284 21.01 12.60 -6.44
N GLY A 285 21.13 12.16 -7.71
CA GLY A 285 21.25 10.74 -8.07
C GLY A 285 22.52 10.11 -7.54
N LEU A 286 23.68 10.74 -7.75
CA LEU A 286 24.97 10.21 -7.31
C LEU A 286 25.05 10.12 -5.78
N VAL A 287 24.64 11.17 -5.05
CA VAL A 287 24.66 11.16 -3.59
C VAL A 287 23.65 10.13 -3.04
N SER A 288 22.44 10.07 -3.61
CA SER A 288 21.46 9.05 -3.24
C SER A 288 21.98 7.64 -3.51
N ALA A 289 22.67 7.40 -4.64
CA ALA A 289 23.27 6.10 -4.95
C ALA A 289 24.32 5.69 -3.92
N VAL A 290 25.17 6.61 -3.48
CA VAL A 290 26.12 6.34 -2.38
C VAL A 290 25.38 6.04 -1.09
N VAL A 291 24.32 6.80 -0.78
CA VAL A 291 23.52 6.59 0.44
C VAL A 291 22.81 5.24 0.47
N THR A 292 22.50 4.62 -0.70
CA THR A 292 21.96 3.26 -0.71
C THR A 292 22.88 2.21 -0.07
N LEU A 293 24.18 2.51 0.08
CA LEU A 293 25.12 1.64 0.78
C LEU A 293 24.99 1.70 2.32
N ALA A 294 24.27 2.70 2.84
CA ALA A 294 24.01 2.85 4.27
C ALA A 294 22.84 1.96 4.74
N ASN A 295 23.02 0.66 4.55
CA ASN A 295 22.15 -0.42 5.02
C ASN A 295 23.02 -1.50 5.72
N PRO A 296 22.44 -2.41 6.52
CA PRO A 296 23.23 -3.42 7.26
C PRO A 296 24.10 -4.34 6.39
N PHE A 297 23.80 -4.45 5.10
CA PHE A 297 24.46 -5.38 4.17
C PHE A 297 25.36 -4.67 3.15
N GLY A 298 25.39 -3.32 3.13
CA GLY A 298 26.18 -2.50 2.22
C GLY A 298 25.89 -2.83 0.74
N TRP A 299 26.95 -2.96 -0.07
CA TRP A 299 26.86 -3.27 -1.49
C TRP A 299 26.29 -4.66 -1.80
N GLN A 300 26.37 -5.58 -0.82
CA GLN A 300 25.88 -6.96 -0.98
C GLN A 300 24.36 -7.02 -1.17
N LEU A 301 23.63 -6.06 -0.59
CA LEU A 301 22.18 -5.90 -0.84
C LEU A 301 21.89 -5.68 -2.33
N HIS A 302 22.68 -4.85 -3.01
CA HIS A 302 22.48 -4.58 -4.45
C HIS A 302 22.69 -5.83 -5.29
N VAL A 303 23.75 -6.62 -4.98
CA VAL A 303 24.00 -7.89 -5.65
C VAL A 303 22.86 -8.88 -5.40
N HIS A 304 22.38 -8.95 -4.18
CA HIS A 304 21.28 -9.83 -3.80
C HIS A 304 19.99 -9.46 -4.58
N ILE A 305 19.60 -8.17 -4.57
CA ILE A 305 18.43 -7.69 -5.32
C ILE A 305 18.58 -7.96 -6.83
N TYR A 306 19.77 -7.70 -7.39
CA TYR A 306 20.03 -7.94 -8.82
C TYR A 306 19.85 -9.42 -9.18
N ARG A 307 20.41 -10.33 -8.38
CA ARG A 307 20.27 -11.78 -8.59
C ARG A 307 18.82 -12.22 -8.44
N TYR A 308 18.13 -11.75 -7.42
CA TYR A 308 16.72 -12.09 -7.18
C TYR A 308 15.81 -11.65 -8.33
N LEU A 309 15.90 -10.39 -8.76
CA LEU A 309 15.09 -9.86 -9.85
C LEU A 309 15.50 -10.40 -11.23
N GLY A 310 16.73 -10.92 -11.38
CA GLY A 310 17.22 -11.55 -12.59
C GLY A 310 16.86 -13.04 -12.71
N ASP A 311 16.28 -13.65 -11.68
CA ASP A 311 15.88 -15.06 -11.72
C ASP A 311 14.53 -15.24 -12.42
N GLU A 312 14.57 -15.73 -13.66
CA GLU A 312 13.35 -15.93 -14.48
C GLU A 312 12.37 -16.92 -13.85
N TYR A 313 12.86 -17.97 -13.18
CA TYR A 313 11.99 -18.98 -12.57
C TYR A 313 11.18 -18.36 -11.44
N LEU A 314 11.83 -17.65 -10.53
CA LEU A 314 11.16 -16.97 -9.41
C LEU A 314 10.21 -15.88 -9.91
N MET A 315 10.65 -15.04 -10.85
CA MET A 315 9.81 -13.96 -11.40
C MET A 315 8.55 -14.50 -12.11
N ASN A 316 8.64 -15.64 -12.78
CA ASN A 316 7.49 -16.28 -13.42
C ASN A 316 6.61 -17.10 -12.45
N ARG A 317 7.15 -17.50 -11.31
CA ARG A 317 6.45 -18.31 -10.30
C ARG A 317 5.66 -17.45 -9.31
N ILE A 318 6.25 -16.38 -8.82
CA ILE A 318 5.66 -15.52 -7.80
C ILE A 318 4.52 -14.71 -8.41
N ALA A 319 3.29 -14.91 -7.91
CA ALA A 319 2.08 -14.32 -8.50
C ALA A 319 2.12 -12.78 -8.58
N GLU A 320 2.77 -12.13 -7.63
CA GLU A 320 2.90 -10.68 -7.58
C GLU A 320 3.74 -10.10 -8.73
N PHE A 321 4.75 -10.83 -9.23
CA PHE A 321 5.59 -10.39 -10.34
C PHE A 321 4.97 -10.65 -11.71
N ARG A 322 3.93 -11.48 -11.78
CA ARG A 322 3.21 -11.76 -13.03
C ARG A 322 2.28 -10.61 -13.41
N SER A 323 1.98 -10.54 -14.70
CA SER A 323 1.01 -9.58 -15.25
C SER A 323 -0.37 -9.74 -14.57
N PRO A 324 -1.10 -8.63 -14.31
CA PRO A 324 -2.46 -8.72 -13.76
C PRO A 324 -3.42 -9.42 -14.73
N ASP A 325 -4.31 -10.25 -14.22
CA ASP A 325 -5.28 -11.03 -14.99
C ASP A 325 -6.52 -10.24 -15.44
N PHE A 326 -6.73 -9.05 -14.89
CA PHE A 326 -7.87 -8.16 -15.15
C PHE A 326 -9.27 -8.73 -14.84
N HIS A 327 -9.39 -9.88 -14.18
CA HIS A 327 -10.67 -10.46 -13.78
C HIS A 327 -11.13 -9.97 -12.39
N GLY A 328 -10.19 -9.65 -11.51
CA GLY A 328 -10.49 -9.13 -10.19
C GLY A 328 -10.95 -7.66 -10.21
N TRP A 329 -11.65 -7.24 -9.15
CA TRP A 329 -12.16 -5.87 -9.04
C TRP A 329 -11.05 -4.81 -9.10
N ALA A 330 -9.97 -5.00 -8.35
CA ALA A 330 -8.84 -4.05 -8.32
C ALA A 330 -8.15 -3.92 -9.69
N GLN A 331 -7.95 -5.03 -10.39
CA GLN A 331 -7.37 -5.06 -11.72
C GLN A 331 -8.28 -4.38 -12.77
N ARG A 332 -9.61 -4.52 -12.63
CA ARG A 332 -10.58 -3.80 -13.49
C ARG A 332 -10.53 -2.30 -13.23
N CYS A 333 -10.38 -1.86 -11.98
CA CYS A 333 -10.17 -0.45 -11.66
C CYS A 333 -8.88 0.07 -12.31
N PHE A 334 -7.79 -0.70 -12.30
CA PHE A 334 -6.56 -0.35 -13.01
C PHE A 334 -6.77 -0.29 -14.52
N ALA A 335 -7.45 -1.27 -15.13
CA ALA A 335 -7.81 -1.24 -16.56
C ALA A 335 -8.61 0.02 -16.91
N PHE A 336 -9.52 0.44 -16.04
CA PHE A 336 -10.29 1.67 -16.24
C PHE A 336 -9.40 2.92 -16.17
N ILE A 337 -8.40 2.96 -15.27
CA ILE A 337 -7.39 4.02 -15.25
C ILE A 337 -6.59 4.06 -16.55
N LEU A 338 -6.20 2.90 -17.10
CA LEU A 338 -5.50 2.83 -18.39
C LEU A 338 -6.36 3.39 -19.54
N LEU A 339 -7.64 3.02 -19.60
CA LEU A 339 -8.58 3.53 -20.61
C LEU A 339 -8.80 5.05 -20.47
N ILE A 340 -8.99 5.55 -19.26
CA ILE A 340 -9.09 6.98 -18.99
C ILE A 340 -7.80 7.69 -19.43
N SER A 341 -6.64 7.09 -19.19
CA SER A 341 -5.36 7.66 -19.59
C SER A 341 -5.27 7.78 -21.11
N LEU A 342 -5.62 6.73 -21.84
CA LEU A 342 -5.65 6.73 -23.30
C LEU A 342 -6.59 7.81 -23.86
N ILE A 343 -7.82 7.88 -23.35
CA ILE A 343 -8.81 8.89 -23.74
C ILE A 343 -8.29 10.31 -23.44
N SER A 344 -7.69 10.50 -22.26
CA SER A 344 -7.16 11.80 -21.84
C SER A 344 -6.05 12.30 -22.76
N PHE A 345 -5.13 11.42 -23.17
CA PHE A 345 -4.06 11.76 -24.11
C PHE A 345 -4.61 12.01 -25.52
N ALA A 346 -5.55 11.20 -26.02
CA ALA A 346 -6.18 11.36 -27.33
C ALA A 346 -6.98 12.67 -27.44
N ALA A 347 -7.69 13.07 -26.38
CA ALA A 347 -8.49 14.28 -26.34
C ALA A 347 -7.69 15.54 -26.00
N ASN A 348 -6.46 15.38 -25.53
CA ASN A 348 -5.67 16.48 -24.98
C ASN A 348 -5.24 17.48 -26.08
N ARG A 349 -5.50 18.77 -25.83
CA ARG A 349 -5.15 19.86 -26.75
C ARG A 349 -3.90 20.63 -26.32
N ARG A 350 -3.46 20.48 -25.06
CA ARG A 350 -2.26 21.14 -24.56
C ARG A 350 -0.99 20.38 -24.99
N ARG A 351 0.13 21.10 -25.05
CA ARG A 351 1.43 20.47 -25.27
C ARG A 351 1.82 19.64 -24.04
N VAL A 352 1.86 18.31 -24.18
CA VAL A 352 2.33 17.40 -23.14
C VAL A 352 3.85 17.54 -22.98
N ARG A 353 4.33 17.60 -21.75
CA ARG A 353 5.76 17.69 -21.46
C ARG A 353 6.38 16.30 -21.55
N LEU A 354 7.63 16.24 -22.06
CA LEU A 354 8.33 14.96 -22.24
C LEU A 354 8.37 14.12 -20.95
N ARG A 355 8.63 14.76 -19.79
CA ARG A 355 8.64 14.04 -18.50
C ARG A 355 7.28 13.41 -18.14
N GLU A 356 6.17 14.06 -18.51
CA GLU A 356 4.83 13.51 -18.30
C GLU A 356 4.64 12.24 -19.15
N ILE A 357 5.09 12.27 -20.41
CA ILE A 357 5.06 11.11 -21.31
C ILE A 357 5.91 9.96 -20.73
N LEU A 358 7.14 10.25 -20.32
CA LEU A 358 8.06 9.24 -19.77
C LEU A 358 7.51 8.59 -18.49
N VAL A 359 6.91 9.38 -17.59
CA VAL A 359 6.28 8.85 -16.37
C VAL A 359 5.08 7.97 -16.70
N VAL A 360 4.25 8.36 -17.68
CA VAL A 360 3.12 7.51 -18.12
C VAL A 360 3.62 6.21 -18.73
N LEU A 361 4.65 6.25 -19.58
CA LEU A 361 5.24 5.04 -20.17
C LEU A 361 5.78 4.11 -19.07
N LEU A 362 6.49 4.64 -18.07
CA LEU A 362 6.95 3.86 -16.92
C LEU A 362 5.76 3.24 -16.18
N ALA A 363 4.74 4.02 -15.86
CA ALA A 363 3.59 3.58 -15.09
C ALA A 363 2.76 2.52 -15.85
N VAL A 364 2.51 2.72 -17.15
CA VAL A 364 1.81 1.74 -17.98
C VAL A 364 2.61 0.45 -18.08
N TYR A 365 3.89 0.55 -18.46
CA TYR A 365 4.75 -0.62 -18.62
C TYR A 365 4.87 -1.42 -17.34
N SER A 366 5.22 -0.77 -16.22
CA SER A 366 5.43 -1.48 -14.95
C SER A 366 4.15 -2.11 -14.39
N GLY A 367 2.99 -1.42 -14.51
CA GLY A 367 1.73 -1.93 -14.00
C GLY A 367 1.11 -3.05 -14.85
N VAL A 368 1.39 -3.06 -16.16
CA VAL A 368 0.96 -4.18 -17.04
C VAL A 368 1.89 -5.37 -16.89
N LEU A 369 3.18 -5.14 -16.68
CA LEU A 369 4.17 -6.21 -16.52
C LEU A 369 4.03 -6.96 -15.20
N SER A 370 3.72 -6.26 -14.11
CA SER A 370 3.71 -6.86 -12.76
C SER A 370 2.54 -6.35 -11.92
N SER A 371 1.77 -7.26 -11.35
CA SER A 371 0.66 -6.97 -10.44
C SER A 371 1.11 -6.14 -9.24
N ARG A 372 2.32 -6.37 -8.73
CA ARG A 372 2.94 -5.65 -7.60
C ARG A 372 3.05 -4.14 -7.85
N ASN A 373 3.18 -3.74 -9.12
CA ASN A 373 3.34 -2.34 -9.51
C ASN A 373 2.02 -1.63 -9.77
N VAL A 374 0.87 -2.33 -9.82
CA VAL A 374 -0.45 -1.74 -10.07
C VAL A 374 -0.76 -0.56 -9.17
N PRO A 375 -0.51 -0.61 -7.83
CA PRO A 375 -0.75 0.55 -6.97
C PRO A 375 0.05 1.78 -7.38
N ILE A 376 1.38 1.66 -7.52
CA ILE A 376 2.27 2.77 -7.90
C ILE A 376 1.90 3.33 -9.28
N SER A 377 1.62 2.44 -10.22
CA SER A 377 1.19 2.80 -11.58
C SER A 377 -0.11 3.60 -11.56
N SER A 378 -1.10 3.16 -10.78
CA SER A 378 -2.38 3.85 -10.61
C SER A 378 -2.18 5.27 -10.05
N LEU A 379 -1.36 5.41 -9.00
CA LEU A 379 -1.03 6.70 -8.40
C LEU A 379 -0.40 7.68 -9.41
N LEU A 380 0.59 7.22 -10.18
CA LEU A 380 1.30 8.05 -11.17
C LEU A 380 0.42 8.42 -12.36
N LEU A 381 -0.39 7.46 -12.86
CA LEU A 381 -1.30 7.71 -13.99
C LEU A 381 -2.34 8.78 -13.65
N VAL A 382 -3.03 8.64 -12.52
CA VAL A 382 -4.08 9.62 -12.16
C VAL A 382 -3.49 11.01 -11.92
N LEU A 383 -2.24 11.12 -11.39
CA LEU A 383 -1.55 12.39 -11.22
C LEU A 383 -1.27 13.12 -12.55
N ILE A 384 -1.02 12.38 -13.62
CA ILE A 384 -0.75 12.97 -14.94
C ILE A 384 -2.05 13.28 -15.67
N VAL A 385 -3.01 12.33 -15.68
CA VAL A 385 -4.22 12.47 -16.49
C VAL A 385 -5.32 13.30 -15.82
N GLY A 386 -5.36 13.38 -14.49
CA GLY A 386 -6.38 14.14 -13.77
C GLY A 386 -6.49 15.59 -14.20
N PRO A 387 -5.39 16.38 -14.24
CA PRO A 387 -5.41 17.75 -14.76
C PRO A 387 -5.82 17.85 -16.24
N MET A 388 -5.44 16.85 -17.07
CA MET A 388 -5.82 16.82 -18.48
C MET A 388 -7.32 16.62 -18.64
N LEU A 389 -7.91 15.67 -17.89
CA LEU A 389 -9.34 15.43 -17.87
C LEU A 389 -10.13 16.65 -17.40
N TRP A 390 -9.65 17.28 -16.31
CA TRP A 390 -10.31 18.46 -15.77
C TRP A 390 -10.36 19.60 -16.78
N GLU A 391 -9.26 19.83 -17.50
CA GLU A 391 -9.20 20.80 -18.58
C GLU A 391 -10.22 20.48 -19.70
N GLN A 392 -10.35 19.20 -20.11
CA GLN A 392 -11.34 18.78 -21.10
C GLN A 392 -12.77 19.01 -20.63
N ILE A 393 -13.07 18.70 -19.35
CA ILE A 393 -14.37 18.97 -18.73
C ILE A 393 -14.70 20.48 -18.78
N GLY A 394 -13.72 21.33 -18.45
CA GLY A 394 -13.86 22.78 -18.56
C GLY A 394 -14.16 23.25 -19.98
N LEU A 395 -13.40 22.76 -20.97
CA LEU A 395 -13.60 23.08 -22.38
C LEU A 395 -14.98 22.62 -22.89
N LEU A 396 -15.48 21.46 -22.43
CA LEU A 396 -16.83 20.98 -22.77
C LEU A 396 -17.92 21.83 -22.10
N ALA A 397 -17.70 22.29 -20.87
CA ALA A 397 -18.61 23.18 -20.15
C ALA A 397 -18.77 24.53 -20.83
N ASP A 398 -17.75 25.03 -21.53
CA ASP A 398 -17.76 26.33 -22.20
C ASP A 398 -18.15 26.29 -23.69
N ARG A 399 -18.24 25.09 -24.30
CA ARG A 399 -18.44 24.93 -25.74
C ARG A 399 -19.88 25.35 -26.15
N PRO A 400 -20.08 26.28 -27.09
CA PRO A 400 -21.40 26.64 -27.61
C PRO A 400 -21.95 25.49 -28.48
N GLY A 401 -23.27 25.24 -28.42
CA GLY A 401 -23.95 24.29 -29.31
C GLY A 401 -24.84 23.26 -28.60
N ALA A 402 -25.20 22.17 -29.29
CA ALA A 402 -26.12 21.12 -28.86
C ALA A 402 -25.76 20.54 -27.48
N TRP A 403 -26.72 20.13 -26.66
CA TRP A 403 -26.57 19.58 -25.29
C TRP A 403 -26.65 20.63 -24.15
N GLY A 404 -27.60 21.57 -24.25
CA GLY A 404 -27.74 22.65 -23.24
C GLY A 404 -27.85 22.20 -21.78
N SER A 405 -28.57 21.11 -21.51
CA SER A 405 -28.69 20.54 -20.15
C SER A 405 -27.39 19.91 -19.62
N MET A 406 -26.70 19.17 -20.45
CA MET A 406 -25.39 18.57 -20.09
C MET A 406 -24.34 19.65 -19.81
N ARG A 407 -24.26 20.67 -20.67
CA ARG A 407 -23.36 21.80 -20.50
C ARG A 407 -23.65 22.57 -19.21
N SER A 408 -24.90 22.86 -18.92
CA SER A 408 -25.29 23.58 -17.70
C SER A 408 -24.94 22.74 -16.44
N TRP A 409 -25.06 21.43 -16.52
CA TRP A 409 -24.64 20.52 -15.46
C TRP A 409 -23.14 20.49 -15.29
N LEU A 410 -22.34 20.35 -16.36
CA LEU A 410 -20.88 20.40 -16.31
C LEU A 410 -20.39 21.74 -15.74
N ARG A 411 -20.97 22.87 -16.18
CA ARG A 411 -20.62 24.19 -15.65
C ARG A 411 -20.88 24.27 -14.13
N ARG A 412 -22.02 23.80 -13.65
CA ARG A 412 -22.31 23.75 -12.20
C ARG A 412 -21.29 22.90 -11.43
N ILE A 413 -20.85 21.77 -12.00
CA ILE A 413 -19.79 20.93 -11.39
C ILE A 413 -18.48 21.70 -11.33
N VAL A 414 -18.07 22.36 -12.41
CA VAL A 414 -16.82 23.13 -12.45
C VAL A 414 -16.85 24.29 -11.45
N GLU A 415 -17.95 25.06 -11.42
CA GLU A 415 -18.13 26.18 -10.49
C GLU A 415 -18.17 25.72 -9.02
N PHE A 416 -18.91 24.62 -8.75
CA PHE A 416 -18.97 24.05 -7.40
C PHE A 416 -17.61 23.53 -6.95
N SER A 417 -16.91 22.79 -7.81
CA SER A 417 -15.58 22.27 -7.52
C SER A 417 -14.58 23.39 -7.25
N GLY A 418 -14.64 24.49 -8.03
CA GLY A 418 -13.78 25.67 -7.82
C GLY A 418 -13.99 26.36 -6.47
N ARG A 419 -15.27 26.56 -6.07
CA ARG A 419 -15.59 27.11 -4.74
C ARG A 419 -15.09 26.22 -3.60
N MET A 420 -15.29 24.92 -3.71
CA MET A 420 -14.83 23.96 -2.71
C MET A 420 -13.31 23.92 -2.63
N GLU A 421 -12.61 23.98 -3.77
CA GLU A 421 -11.16 24.01 -3.85
C GLU A 421 -10.58 25.26 -3.19
N GLU A 422 -11.17 26.44 -3.41
CA GLU A 422 -10.76 27.68 -2.75
C GLU A 422 -10.88 27.58 -1.23
N GLN A 423 -11.98 27.02 -0.73
CA GLN A 423 -12.17 26.77 0.71
C GLN A 423 -11.15 25.76 1.23
N GLU A 424 -10.94 24.67 0.50
CA GLU A 424 -9.98 23.62 0.86
C GLU A 424 -8.54 24.14 1.03
N PHE A 425 -8.11 25.07 0.18
CA PHE A 425 -6.77 25.70 0.30
C PHE A 425 -6.68 26.72 1.43
N ARG A 426 -7.79 27.27 1.90
CA ARG A 426 -7.81 28.15 3.08
C ARG A 426 -7.73 27.38 4.39
N LEU A 427 -8.29 26.14 4.43
CA LEU A 427 -8.29 25.32 5.63
C LEU A 427 -6.89 24.74 5.89
N ARG A 428 -6.37 24.95 7.10
CA ARG A 428 -5.03 24.55 7.54
C ARG A 428 -5.05 23.46 8.61
N GLY A 429 -6.21 22.83 8.80
CA GLY A 429 -6.54 21.98 9.95
C GLY A 429 -5.92 20.58 9.98
N HIS A 430 -4.73 20.37 9.40
CA HIS A 430 -4.07 19.05 9.38
C HIS A 430 -3.77 18.45 10.75
N LEU A 431 -4.25 19.05 11.84
CA LEU A 431 -4.24 18.49 13.18
C LEU A 431 -5.18 17.27 13.31
N TRP A 432 -6.31 17.25 12.59
CA TRP A 432 -7.31 16.19 12.67
C TRP A 432 -6.82 14.80 12.26
N PRO A 433 -6.06 14.62 11.17
CA PRO A 433 -5.38 13.36 10.85
C PRO A 433 -4.47 12.87 11.97
N VAL A 434 -3.67 13.77 12.57
CA VAL A 434 -2.75 13.42 13.66
C VAL A 434 -3.54 12.99 14.91
N LEU A 435 -4.58 13.74 15.27
CA LEU A 435 -5.45 13.41 16.40
C LEU A 435 -6.17 12.06 16.19
N ALA A 436 -6.73 11.84 14.99
CA ALA A 436 -7.40 10.59 14.65
C ALA A 436 -6.44 9.39 14.71
N ALA A 437 -5.21 9.55 14.18
CA ALA A 437 -4.19 8.52 14.27
C ALA A 437 -3.78 8.23 15.72
N ALA A 438 -3.60 9.28 16.56
CA ALA A 438 -3.26 9.13 17.96
C ALA A 438 -4.37 8.43 18.76
N VAL A 439 -5.64 8.84 18.56
CA VAL A 439 -6.79 8.19 19.18
C VAL A 439 -6.90 6.72 18.76
N ALA A 440 -6.75 6.44 17.46
CA ALA A 440 -6.77 5.07 16.96
C ALA A 440 -5.63 4.22 17.56
N LEU A 441 -4.40 4.78 17.70
CA LEU A 441 -3.28 4.09 18.34
C LEU A 441 -3.58 3.77 19.81
N THR A 442 -4.15 4.73 20.54
CA THR A 442 -4.56 4.51 21.93
C THR A 442 -5.58 3.37 22.03
N ILE A 443 -6.58 3.33 21.15
CA ILE A 443 -7.56 2.24 21.09
C ILE A 443 -6.85 0.91 20.77
N CYS A 444 -5.92 0.87 19.83
CA CYS A 444 -5.15 -0.33 19.51
C CYS A 444 -4.38 -0.86 20.72
N PHE A 445 -3.75 0.03 21.51
CA PHE A 445 -3.00 -0.33 22.72
C PHE A 445 -3.89 -0.78 23.87
N HIS A 446 -5.17 -0.41 23.85
CA HIS A 446 -6.20 -0.94 24.76
C HIS A 446 -6.90 -2.19 24.18
N GLY A 447 -6.22 -2.97 23.33
CA GLY A 447 -6.75 -4.21 22.74
C GLY A 447 -7.90 -4.00 21.74
N GLY A 448 -8.11 -2.77 21.28
CA GLY A 448 -9.19 -2.41 20.35
C GLY A 448 -10.51 -2.05 21.03
N TRP A 449 -10.52 -1.91 22.35
CA TRP A 449 -11.73 -1.64 23.15
C TRP A 449 -11.96 -0.14 23.40
N ILE A 450 -13.23 0.27 23.33
CA ILE A 450 -13.75 1.55 23.83
C ILE A 450 -14.86 1.21 24.82
N GLY A 451 -14.60 1.37 26.12
CA GLY A 451 -15.48 0.90 27.15
C GLY A 451 -15.70 -0.63 27.06
N SER A 452 -16.95 -1.07 26.93
CA SER A 452 -17.29 -2.50 26.80
C SER A 452 -17.34 -3.01 25.34
N ARG A 453 -17.09 -2.15 24.34
CA ARG A 453 -17.23 -2.51 22.92
C ARG A 453 -15.86 -2.63 22.26
N ARG A 454 -15.59 -3.76 21.63
CA ARG A 454 -14.43 -3.94 20.77
C ARG A 454 -14.71 -3.29 19.40
N VAL A 455 -13.95 -2.25 19.07
CA VAL A 455 -14.11 -1.45 17.85
C VAL A 455 -13.08 -1.87 16.78
N ILE A 456 -11.86 -2.20 17.21
CA ILE A 456 -10.79 -2.68 16.35
C ILE A 456 -10.47 -4.12 16.74
N ASP A 457 -10.57 -5.05 15.79
CA ASP A 457 -10.33 -6.48 15.99
C ASP A 457 -9.54 -7.06 14.83
N ALA A 458 -8.23 -6.76 14.80
CA ALA A 458 -7.34 -7.28 13.78
C ALA A 458 -6.98 -8.74 14.06
N HIS A 459 -7.25 -9.61 13.09
CA HIS A 459 -6.95 -11.04 13.15
C HIS A 459 -6.69 -11.61 11.76
N PHE A 460 -5.99 -12.73 11.70
CA PHE A 460 -5.86 -13.49 10.47
C PHE A 460 -7.16 -14.20 10.10
N ASP A 461 -7.48 -14.26 8.82
CA ASP A 461 -8.69 -14.90 8.33
C ASP A 461 -8.56 -16.43 8.43
N ALA A 462 -9.32 -17.02 9.36
CA ALA A 462 -9.33 -18.48 9.58
C ALA A 462 -9.86 -19.29 8.38
N GLN A 463 -10.42 -18.63 7.35
CA GLN A 463 -10.80 -19.30 6.11
C GLN A 463 -9.66 -19.40 5.09
N ARG A 464 -8.58 -18.65 5.30
CA ARG A 464 -7.43 -18.56 4.40
C ARG A 464 -6.16 -19.18 4.95
N VAL A 465 -5.97 -19.07 6.26
CA VAL A 465 -4.78 -19.60 6.94
C VAL A 465 -5.18 -20.61 8.01
N PRO A 466 -4.30 -21.56 8.37
CA PRO A 466 -4.62 -22.70 9.22
C PRO A 466 -4.68 -22.32 10.72
N VAL A 467 -5.59 -21.39 11.09
CA VAL A 467 -5.67 -20.86 12.48
C VAL A 467 -5.93 -21.96 13.50
N ALA A 468 -6.92 -22.80 13.24
CA ALA A 468 -7.30 -23.85 14.18
C ALA A 468 -6.25 -24.97 14.24
N ALA A 469 -5.67 -25.38 13.11
CA ALA A 469 -4.57 -26.36 13.07
C ALA A 469 -3.32 -25.85 13.80
N ALA A 470 -2.97 -24.57 13.64
CA ALA A 470 -1.84 -23.98 14.38
C ALA A 470 -2.11 -23.90 15.89
N ASN A 471 -3.35 -23.64 16.32
CA ASN A 471 -3.73 -23.69 17.74
C ASN A 471 -3.65 -25.11 18.30
N PHE A 472 -4.09 -26.11 17.53
CA PHE A 472 -3.95 -27.51 17.88
C PHE A 472 -2.47 -27.89 18.09
N LEU A 473 -1.60 -27.56 17.13
CA LEU A 473 -0.16 -27.83 17.22
C LEU A 473 0.53 -27.08 18.36
N ALA A 474 0.07 -25.88 18.71
CA ALA A 474 0.59 -25.13 19.86
C ALA A 474 0.19 -25.77 21.19
N ALA A 475 -0.97 -26.43 21.26
CA ALA A 475 -1.45 -27.13 22.46
C ALA A 475 -0.81 -28.51 22.64
N GLU A 476 -0.56 -29.24 21.54
CA GLU A 476 0.11 -30.55 21.60
C GLU A 476 1.57 -30.46 22.04
N GLY A 477 2.22 -29.32 21.81
CA GLY A 477 3.66 -29.21 21.94
C GLY A 477 4.38 -29.92 20.78
N GLY A 478 5.69 -30.14 20.91
CA GLY A 478 6.52 -30.76 19.88
C GLY A 478 7.47 -29.76 19.26
N VAL A 479 8.60 -30.28 18.79
CA VAL A 479 9.73 -29.49 18.30
C VAL A 479 10.09 -29.79 16.85
N ASP A 480 9.43 -30.77 16.24
CA ASP A 480 9.69 -31.16 14.85
C ASP A 480 9.38 -30.03 13.87
N PRO A 481 10.21 -29.87 12.83
CA PRO A 481 9.94 -28.90 11.77
C PRO A 481 8.60 -29.18 11.09
N LEU A 482 7.88 -28.10 10.75
CA LEU A 482 6.59 -28.16 10.09
C LEU A 482 6.74 -27.99 8.59
N PHE A 483 6.36 -28.99 7.82
CA PHE A 483 6.19 -28.83 6.39
C PHE A 483 4.82 -28.20 6.08
N SER A 484 4.80 -27.22 5.20
CA SER A 484 3.56 -26.57 4.75
C SER A 484 3.74 -26.00 3.35
N THR A 485 2.69 -25.39 2.80
CA THR A 485 2.83 -24.48 1.66
C THR A 485 3.67 -23.27 2.05
N ASP A 486 4.46 -22.75 1.11
CA ASP A 486 5.20 -21.49 1.28
C ASP A 486 4.29 -20.36 1.78
N SER A 487 3.11 -20.23 1.17
CA SER A 487 2.13 -19.19 1.49
C SER A 487 1.56 -19.24 2.93
N TRP A 488 1.67 -20.34 3.65
CA TRP A 488 1.28 -20.44 5.07
C TRP A 488 2.47 -20.29 6.03
N GLY A 489 3.69 -20.40 5.51
CA GLY A 489 4.92 -20.38 6.30
C GLY A 489 5.03 -19.16 7.21
N GLY A 490 4.75 -17.96 6.68
CA GLY A 490 4.77 -16.73 7.46
C GLY A 490 3.82 -16.74 8.66
N TYR A 491 2.58 -17.24 8.47
CA TYR A 491 1.61 -17.38 9.56
C TYR A 491 2.05 -18.44 10.59
N LEU A 492 2.59 -19.58 10.14
CA LEU A 492 3.06 -20.63 11.05
C LEU A 492 4.28 -20.15 11.86
N ILE A 493 5.19 -19.40 11.28
CA ILE A 493 6.27 -18.70 12.00
C ILE A 493 5.68 -17.78 13.06
N TYR A 494 4.69 -16.95 12.70
CA TYR A 494 4.03 -16.06 13.65
C TYR A 494 3.46 -16.81 14.87
N ARG A 495 2.81 -17.95 14.66
CA ARG A 495 2.11 -18.68 15.73
C ARG A 495 2.99 -19.60 16.53
N LEU A 496 3.98 -20.24 15.92
CA LEU A 496 4.66 -21.40 16.50
C LEU A 496 6.15 -21.19 16.79
N TYR A 497 6.76 -20.16 16.20
CA TYR A 497 8.14 -19.80 16.57
C TYR A 497 8.21 -19.20 17.99
N PRO A 498 9.22 -19.55 18.86
CA PRO A 498 10.40 -20.39 18.57
C PRO A 498 10.20 -21.89 18.80
N ALA A 499 9.05 -22.36 19.26
CA ALA A 499 8.84 -23.77 19.62
C ALA A 499 9.01 -24.70 18.41
N ARG A 500 8.52 -24.30 17.23
CA ARG A 500 8.68 -25.06 15.98
C ARG A 500 9.22 -24.19 14.87
N GLN A 501 10.04 -24.76 14.00
CA GLN A 501 10.51 -24.15 12.76
C GLN A 501 9.66 -24.64 11.59
N VAL A 502 9.51 -23.81 10.55
CA VAL A 502 8.93 -24.25 9.28
C VAL A 502 10.00 -24.86 8.38
N VAL A 503 9.61 -25.72 7.45
CA VAL A 503 10.55 -26.26 6.46
C VAL A 503 10.84 -25.23 5.38
N VAL A 504 9.78 -24.57 4.89
CA VAL A 504 9.82 -23.53 3.85
C VAL A 504 8.77 -22.46 4.17
N ASP A 505 9.05 -21.22 3.80
CA ASP A 505 8.14 -20.10 3.78
C ASP A 505 8.32 -19.30 2.47
N ASP A 506 7.64 -18.18 2.32
CA ASP A 506 7.61 -17.41 1.08
C ASP A 506 8.74 -16.37 0.92
N ARG A 507 9.76 -16.39 1.77
CA ARG A 507 11.00 -15.63 1.53
C ARG A 507 11.79 -16.23 0.37
N HIS A 508 11.20 -16.22 -0.82
CA HIS A 508 11.74 -16.88 -2.02
C HIS A 508 13.16 -16.42 -2.39
N ASP A 509 13.55 -15.20 -2.02
CA ASP A 509 14.90 -14.67 -2.16
C ASP A 509 15.94 -15.37 -1.27
N LEU A 510 15.49 -15.94 -0.13
CA LEU A 510 16.32 -16.74 0.76
C LEU A 510 16.52 -18.16 0.22
N TYR A 511 15.41 -18.78 -0.23
CA TYR A 511 15.42 -20.19 -0.65
C TYR A 511 16.03 -20.40 -2.04
N GLY A 512 15.89 -19.42 -2.93
CA GLY A 512 16.34 -19.51 -4.30
C GLY A 512 15.53 -20.50 -5.17
N PRO A 513 15.80 -20.54 -6.48
CA PRO A 513 14.98 -21.29 -7.43
C PRO A 513 14.98 -22.81 -7.20
N ASP A 514 16.10 -23.38 -6.77
CA ASP A 514 16.21 -24.84 -6.63
C ASP A 514 15.35 -25.37 -5.48
N ARG A 515 15.39 -24.71 -4.32
CA ARG A 515 14.56 -25.10 -3.17
C ARG A 515 13.06 -24.90 -3.47
N ILE A 516 12.72 -23.86 -4.23
CA ILE A 516 11.33 -23.63 -4.63
C ILE A 516 10.88 -24.67 -5.69
N ARG A 517 11.75 -25.17 -6.58
CA ARG A 517 11.44 -26.30 -7.44
C ARG A 517 11.18 -27.59 -6.65
N GLU A 518 12.03 -27.88 -5.66
CA GLU A 518 11.83 -29.02 -4.75
C GLU A 518 10.47 -28.93 -4.04
N LEU A 519 10.11 -27.73 -3.52
CA LEU A 519 8.80 -27.50 -2.89
C LEU A 519 7.65 -27.80 -3.86
N VAL A 520 7.74 -27.33 -5.11
CA VAL A 520 6.71 -27.59 -6.14
C VAL A 520 6.58 -29.08 -6.41
N THR A 521 7.70 -29.79 -6.61
CA THR A 521 7.73 -31.23 -6.81
C THR A 521 7.02 -31.97 -5.68
N VAL A 522 7.28 -31.59 -4.42
CA VAL A 522 6.60 -32.19 -3.26
C VAL A 522 5.11 -31.86 -3.25
N MET A 523 4.74 -30.59 -3.41
CA MET A 523 3.34 -30.17 -3.34
C MET A 523 2.46 -30.74 -4.44
N GLN A 524 3.04 -31.01 -5.61
CA GLN A 524 2.34 -31.61 -6.76
C GLN A 524 2.43 -33.14 -6.79
N GLY A 525 3.24 -33.76 -5.92
CA GLY A 525 3.43 -35.20 -5.86
C GLY A 525 4.18 -35.76 -7.09
N GLU A 526 5.08 -34.93 -7.67
CA GLU A 526 5.88 -35.33 -8.84
C GLU A 526 6.96 -36.34 -8.44
N THR A 527 7.54 -37.02 -9.43
CA THR A 527 8.59 -38.03 -9.23
C THR A 527 9.69 -37.48 -8.29
N GLY A 528 10.00 -38.23 -7.24
CA GLY A 528 11.01 -37.85 -6.24
C GLY A 528 10.49 -37.11 -5.00
N TRP A 529 9.21 -36.75 -4.93
CA TRP A 529 8.62 -36.00 -3.82
C TRP A 529 8.89 -36.64 -2.43
N ARG A 530 8.81 -38.00 -2.33
CA ARG A 530 9.09 -38.73 -1.08
C ARG A 530 10.54 -38.55 -0.65
N HIS A 531 11.48 -38.71 -1.57
CA HIS A 531 12.91 -38.53 -1.32
C HIS A 531 13.22 -37.12 -0.81
N THR A 532 12.55 -36.11 -1.35
CA THR A 532 12.70 -34.72 -0.89
C THR A 532 12.15 -34.53 0.52
N LEU A 533 10.96 -35.05 0.86
CA LEU A 533 10.42 -35.01 2.21
C LEU A 533 11.32 -35.74 3.22
N ASP A 534 11.90 -36.88 2.83
CA ASP A 534 12.86 -37.63 3.65
C ASP A 534 14.13 -36.82 3.89
N GLY A 535 14.65 -36.17 2.82
CA GLY A 535 15.82 -35.31 2.91
C GLY A 535 15.60 -34.10 3.83
N TRP A 536 14.39 -33.55 3.85
CA TRP A 536 13.99 -32.48 4.76
C TRP A 536 13.61 -32.98 6.16
N ARG A 537 13.62 -34.30 6.40
CA ARG A 537 13.27 -34.95 7.66
C ARG A 537 11.89 -34.54 8.18
N VAL A 538 10.92 -34.41 7.26
CA VAL A 538 9.56 -33.99 7.59
C VAL A 538 8.86 -35.10 8.39
N ARG A 539 8.40 -34.75 9.59
CA ARG A 539 7.56 -35.63 10.43
C ARG A 539 6.13 -35.10 10.57
N THR A 540 5.96 -33.78 10.54
CA THR A 540 4.65 -33.14 10.65
C THR A 540 4.40 -32.28 9.43
N ALA A 541 3.25 -32.45 8.77
CA ALA A 541 2.83 -31.65 7.62
C ALA A 541 1.47 -30.98 7.89
N VAL A 542 1.40 -29.67 7.65
CA VAL A 542 0.17 -28.85 7.73
C VAL A 542 -0.19 -28.39 6.33
N LEU A 543 -1.19 -28.97 5.74
CA LEU A 543 -1.51 -28.81 4.33
C LEU A 543 -2.95 -28.35 4.12
N PRO A 544 -3.25 -27.58 3.05
CA PRO A 544 -4.62 -27.29 2.66
C PRO A 544 -5.41 -28.60 2.45
N ALA A 545 -6.62 -28.66 2.97
CA ALA A 545 -7.44 -29.89 2.96
C ALA A 545 -7.62 -30.49 1.56
N GLY A 546 -7.68 -29.64 0.51
CA GLY A 546 -7.84 -30.05 -0.88
C GLY A 546 -6.54 -30.09 -1.71
N ALA A 547 -5.35 -29.98 -1.09
CA ALA A 547 -4.09 -30.00 -1.83
C ALA A 547 -3.79 -31.40 -2.42
N THR A 548 -3.08 -31.46 -3.54
CA THR A 548 -2.67 -32.73 -4.16
C THR A 548 -1.90 -33.60 -3.18
N LEU A 549 -0.93 -33.02 -2.47
CA LEU A 549 -0.16 -33.74 -1.47
C LEU A 549 -1.04 -34.26 -0.32
N SER A 550 -2.05 -33.50 0.13
CA SER A 550 -2.98 -33.96 1.16
C SER A 550 -3.70 -35.24 0.74
N ASN A 551 -4.16 -35.31 -0.51
CA ASN A 551 -4.80 -36.49 -1.06
C ASN A 551 -3.83 -37.67 -1.15
N LEU A 552 -2.59 -37.42 -1.60
CA LEU A 552 -1.55 -38.46 -1.65
C LEU A 552 -1.22 -39.04 -0.26
N LEU A 553 -1.09 -38.17 0.76
CA LEU A 553 -0.79 -38.64 2.12
C LEU A 553 -1.95 -39.44 2.75
N ARG A 554 -3.21 -39.15 2.38
CA ARG A 554 -4.37 -39.93 2.81
C ARG A 554 -4.35 -41.37 2.26
N GLU A 555 -3.78 -41.57 1.07
CA GLU A 555 -3.63 -42.90 0.46
C GLU A 555 -2.48 -43.72 1.08
N LEU A 556 -1.76 -43.16 2.05
CA LEU A 556 -0.61 -43.79 2.72
C LEU A 556 -0.83 -43.96 4.24
N PRO A 557 -1.92 -44.61 4.71
CA PRO A 557 -2.27 -44.67 6.12
C PRO A 557 -1.26 -45.47 6.98
N LEU A 558 -0.40 -46.25 6.36
CA LEU A 558 0.69 -46.99 7.05
C LEU A 558 1.96 -46.14 7.25
N GLU A 559 2.05 -44.98 6.58
CA GLU A 559 3.20 -44.06 6.69
C GLU A 559 2.82 -42.73 7.39
N TRP A 560 1.55 -42.32 7.20
CA TRP A 560 1.08 -41.01 7.67
C TRP A 560 -0.27 -41.14 8.39
N ARG A 561 -0.36 -40.56 9.58
CA ARG A 561 -1.59 -40.49 10.39
C ARG A 561 -2.16 -39.10 10.35
N ILE A 562 -3.46 -38.95 10.14
CA ILE A 562 -4.16 -37.65 10.33
C ILE A 562 -4.38 -37.46 11.83
N VAL A 563 -3.85 -36.38 12.37
CA VAL A 563 -4.02 -36.02 13.80
C VAL A 563 -4.98 -34.84 13.99
N TYR A 564 -5.19 -34.06 12.95
CA TYR A 564 -6.17 -32.97 12.94
C TYR A 564 -6.68 -32.73 11.52
N GLU A 565 -7.96 -32.40 11.40
CA GLU A 565 -8.58 -32.03 10.13
C GLU A 565 -9.74 -31.07 10.33
N ASP A 566 -9.78 -30.00 9.50
CA ASP A 566 -10.92 -29.11 9.33
C ASP A 566 -11.14 -28.78 7.85
N LYS A 567 -12.01 -27.78 7.56
CA LYS A 567 -12.31 -27.38 6.16
C LYS A 567 -11.15 -26.66 5.47
N VAL A 568 -10.17 -26.16 6.20
CA VAL A 568 -9.05 -25.37 5.71
C VAL A 568 -7.79 -26.23 5.65
N ALA A 569 -7.46 -26.93 6.72
CA ALA A 569 -6.21 -27.62 6.89
C ALA A 569 -6.34 -29.04 7.40
N VAL A 570 -5.38 -29.86 7.02
CA VAL A 570 -5.15 -31.21 7.57
C VAL A 570 -3.73 -31.25 8.13
N VAL A 571 -3.58 -31.84 9.32
CA VAL A 571 -2.29 -32.11 9.94
C VAL A 571 -2.01 -33.60 9.86
N PHE A 572 -0.90 -33.93 9.23
CA PHE A 572 -0.38 -35.28 9.12
C PHE A 572 0.85 -35.43 10.01
N GLU A 573 0.94 -36.60 10.69
CA GLU A 573 2.14 -37.04 11.38
C GLU A 573 2.66 -38.31 10.73
N ARG A 574 3.97 -38.39 10.60
CA ARG A 574 4.65 -39.59 10.09
C ARG A 574 4.78 -40.63 11.20
N LEU A 575 4.43 -41.89 10.89
CA LEU A 575 4.46 -43.05 11.79
C LEU A 575 5.89 -43.56 11.99
#